data_68631a4c62ea9877247d4d541da5e186
#
_entry.id   68631a4c62ea9877247d4d541da5e186
#
_cell.length_a   1.000
_cell.length_b   1.000
_cell.length_c   1.000
_cell.angle_alpha   90.00
_cell.angle_beta   90.00
_cell.angle_gamma   90.00
#
_symmetry.space_group_name_H-M   'P 1'
#
loop_
_entity.id
_entity.type
_entity.pdbx_description
1 polymer ?
#
loop_
_entity_poly.entity_id
_entity_poly.type
_entity_poly.pdbx_seq_one_letter_code
_entity_poly.pdbx_strand_id
1 'polypeptide(L)'
;TLLRSAAGQLPLLGGAVEVDGRDAASFQRREFARAVSFMPQIRSVPDIDVYALVCHGRFPHLGLSRHMTAADREAVELAMERTGVAAWRERNLRELSGGERQRVYIAMALCQESGNLLLDEPSAWLDAPRQFELLELLKSLAGQGKTVVLVLHELAQAMAYADKIALLSGGELRAALPPAELFASGL
;
A
#
# COMPACT_ATOMS: atom_id res chain seq x y z
N THR A 1 11.76 -2.26 7.08
CA THR A 1 12.14 -1.19 8.03
C THR A 1 12.07 0.19 7.37
N LEU A 2 12.74 0.45 6.22
CA LEU A 2 12.75 1.74 5.52
C LEU A 2 11.33 2.25 5.23
N LEU A 3 10.46 1.40 4.65
CA LEU A 3 9.09 1.75 4.31
C LEU A 3 8.26 2.13 5.56
N ARG A 4 8.49 1.44 6.68
CA ARG A 4 7.84 1.76 7.96
C ARG A 4 8.29 3.11 8.53
N SER A 5 9.56 3.48 8.35
CA SER A 5 10.06 4.80 8.73
C SER A 5 9.45 5.88 7.83
N ALA A 6 9.39 5.66 6.50
CA ALA A 6 8.72 6.56 5.58
C ALA A 6 7.22 6.73 5.88
N ALA A 7 6.56 5.67 6.37
CA ALA A 7 5.16 5.70 6.82
C ALA A 7 4.96 6.31 8.23
N GLY A 8 6.00 6.84 8.86
CA GLY A 8 5.94 7.43 10.21
C GLY A 8 5.66 6.43 11.35
N GLN A 9 5.86 5.12 11.09
CA GLN A 9 5.66 4.07 12.10
C GLN A 9 6.91 3.77 12.94
N LEU A 10 8.07 4.19 12.47
CA LEU A 10 9.34 4.07 13.18
C LEU A 10 10.04 5.43 13.15
N PRO A 11 10.75 5.79 14.24
CA PRO A 11 11.54 7.00 14.26
C PRO A 11 12.67 6.93 13.23
N LEU A 12 13.01 8.07 12.65
CA LEU A 12 14.20 8.22 11.82
C LEU A 12 15.42 8.27 12.73
N LEU A 13 16.50 7.59 12.34
CA LEU A 13 17.81 7.72 13.01
C LEU A 13 18.58 8.95 12.50
N GLY A 14 18.20 9.49 11.36
CA GLY A 14 18.74 10.68 10.73
C GLY A 14 18.07 10.94 9.38
N GLY A 15 18.32 12.09 8.79
CA GLY A 15 17.70 12.52 7.54
C GLY A 15 16.26 13.03 7.72
N ALA A 16 15.52 13.14 6.61
CA ALA A 16 14.14 13.59 6.58
C ALA A 16 13.33 12.77 5.56
N VAL A 17 12.02 12.73 5.74
CA VAL A 17 11.06 12.20 4.77
C VAL A 17 10.20 13.36 4.29
N GLU A 18 10.13 13.54 2.98
CA GLU A 18 9.25 14.53 2.36
C GLU A 18 8.07 13.83 1.68
N VAL A 19 6.89 14.37 1.86
CA VAL A 19 5.64 13.93 1.24
C VAL A 19 5.02 15.14 0.56
N ASP A 20 4.84 15.06 -0.76
CA ASP A 20 4.28 16.14 -1.58
C ASP A 20 5.01 17.49 -1.35
N GLY A 21 6.36 17.45 -1.22
CA GLY A 21 7.21 18.62 -1.01
C GLY A 21 7.18 19.20 0.41
N ARG A 22 6.59 18.50 1.38
CA ARG A 22 6.56 18.90 2.80
C ARG A 22 7.28 17.87 3.67
N ASP A 23 8.02 18.32 4.67
CA ASP A 23 8.59 17.44 5.69
C ASP A 23 7.48 16.67 6.42
N ALA A 24 7.58 15.35 6.44
CA ALA A 24 6.64 14.46 7.12
C ALA A 24 6.45 14.81 8.61
N ALA A 25 7.49 15.33 9.27
CA ALA A 25 7.42 15.76 10.67
C ALA A 25 6.52 16.99 10.88
N SER A 26 6.24 17.76 9.81
CA SER A 26 5.37 18.95 9.87
C SER A 26 3.88 18.63 9.80
N PHE A 27 3.50 17.40 9.44
CA PHE A 27 2.11 16.99 9.33
C PHE A 27 1.50 16.67 10.70
N GLN A 28 0.24 17.03 10.88
CA GLN A 28 -0.55 16.42 11.95
C GLN A 28 -0.81 14.94 11.60
N ARG A 29 -0.92 14.06 12.61
CA ARG A 29 -1.12 12.62 12.40
C ARG A 29 -2.23 12.28 11.40
N ARG A 30 -3.36 12.99 11.49
CA ARG A 30 -4.52 12.75 10.64
C ARG A 30 -4.30 13.25 9.21
N GLU A 31 -3.66 14.38 9.06
CA GLU A 31 -3.27 14.95 7.77
C GLU A 31 -2.29 13.99 7.06
N PHE A 32 -1.26 13.53 7.77
CA PHE A 32 -0.32 12.53 7.25
C PHE A 32 -1.02 11.25 6.80
N ALA A 33 -1.95 10.73 7.61
CA ALA A 33 -2.73 9.54 7.27
C ALA A 33 -3.67 9.74 6.08
N ARG A 34 -4.00 10.97 5.66
CA ARG A 34 -4.70 11.24 4.40
C ARG A 34 -3.75 11.32 3.20
N ALA A 35 -2.51 11.74 3.43
CA ALA A 35 -1.50 11.86 2.38
C ALA A 35 -0.84 10.52 2.06
N VAL A 36 -0.64 9.66 3.07
CA VAL A 36 0.11 8.40 2.97
C VAL A 36 -0.72 7.25 3.47
N SER A 37 -0.96 6.27 2.62
CA SER A 37 -1.49 4.95 2.98
C SER A 37 -0.34 3.97 3.13
N PHE A 38 -0.35 3.17 4.19
CA PHE A 38 0.66 2.14 4.43
C PHE A 38 0.05 0.79 4.72
N MET A 39 0.43 -0.20 3.93
CA MET A 39 0.10 -1.60 4.16
C MET A 39 1.34 -2.34 4.68
N PRO A 40 1.39 -2.69 5.98
CA PRO A 40 2.48 -3.48 6.53
C PRO A 40 2.36 -4.96 6.13
N GLN A 41 3.45 -5.69 6.29
CA GLN A 41 3.42 -7.14 6.26
C GLN A 41 2.46 -7.68 7.33
N ILE A 42 1.47 -8.50 6.93
CA ILE A 42 0.40 -8.98 7.80
C ILE A 42 0.95 -10.09 8.69
N ARG A 43 0.90 -9.89 10.02
CA ARG A 43 1.36 -10.88 11.02
C ARG A 43 0.25 -11.46 11.86
N SER A 44 -0.88 -10.78 11.96
CA SER A 44 -2.03 -11.21 12.76
C SER A 44 -3.32 -10.94 12.00
N VAL A 45 -4.31 -11.82 12.18
CA VAL A 45 -5.61 -11.71 11.52
C VAL A 45 -6.64 -11.34 12.57
N PRO A 46 -7.23 -10.14 12.52
CA PRO A 46 -8.27 -9.72 13.44
C PRO A 46 -9.56 -10.53 13.23
N ASP A 47 -10.38 -10.56 14.25
CA ASP A 47 -11.70 -11.24 14.24
C ASP A 47 -12.78 -10.23 13.82
N ILE A 48 -12.78 -9.89 12.55
CA ILE A 48 -13.75 -8.95 11.93
C ILE A 48 -14.08 -9.41 10.52
N ASP A 49 -15.17 -8.92 9.97
CA ASP A 49 -15.55 -9.16 8.57
C ASP A 49 -14.73 -8.29 7.60
N VAL A 50 -14.80 -8.68 6.33
CA VAL A 50 -14.08 -8.00 5.23
C VAL A 50 -14.52 -6.54 5.11
N TYR A 51 -15.83 -6.27 5.16
CA TYR A 51 -16.34 -4.90 5.02
C TYR A 51 -15.82 -3.99 6.14
N ALA A 52 -15.91 -4.47 7.38
CA ALA A 52 -15.41 -3.73 8.55
C ALA A 52 -13.91 -3.39 8.41
N LEU A 53 -13.08 -4.35 7.95
CA LEU A 53 -11.66 -4.06 7.71
C LEU A 53 -11.46 -2.98 6.64
N VAL A 54 -12.15 -3.08 5.50
CA VAL A 54 -12.00 -2.08 4.42
C VAL A 54 -12.44 -0.69 4.90
N CYS A 55 -13.53 -0.61 5.70
CA CYS A 55 -13.97 0.64 6.32
C CYS A 55 -12.89 1.31 7.19
N HIS A 56 -11.94 0.58 7.76
CA HIS A 56 -10.83 1.18 8.52
C HIS A 56 -9.98 2.12 7.65
N GLY A 57 -9.92 1.91 6.33
CA GLY A 57 -9.27 2.85 5.40
C GLY A 57 -9.86 4.25 5.45
N ARG A 58 -11.13 4.41 5.86
CA ARG A 58 -11.78 5.73 5.97
C ARG A 58 -11.50 6.48 7.27
N PHE A 59 -10.89 5.86 8.29
CA PHE A 59 -10.66 6.50 9.59
C PHE A 59 -9.98 7.88 9.50
N PRO A 60 -9.00 8.13 8.65
CA PRO A 60 -8.43 9.47 8.49
C PRO A 60 -9.43 10.51 7.99
N HIS A 61 -10.50 10.10 7.31
CA HIS A 61 -11.51 10.98 6.71
C HIS A 61 -12.69 11.26 7.63
N LEU A 62 -12.98 10.35 8.58
CA LEU A 62 -14.14 10.49 9.47
C LEU A 62 -14.03 11.74 10.36
N GLY A 63 -15.14 12.46 10.55
CA GLY A 63 -15.27 13.58 11.48
C GLY A 63 -15.22 13.18 12.96
N LEU A 64 -15.48 14.11 13.84
CA LEU A 64 -15.56 13.86 15.30
C LEU A 64 -16.65 12.84 15.65
N SER A 65 -17.74 12.81 14.90
CA SER A 65 -18.85 11.87 15.08
C SER A 65 -18.48 10.42 14.70
N ARG A 66 -17.36 10.21 14.00
CA ARG A 66 -16.94 8.92 13.45
C ARG A 66 -17.98 8.19 12.56
N HIS A 67 -18.99 8.91 12.07
CA HIS A 67 -19.97 8.38 11.14
C HIS A 67 -19.47 8.47 9.70
N MET A 68 -19.66 7.39 8.96
CA MET A 68 -19.35 7.36 7.54
C MET A 68 -20.41 8.10 6.73
N THR A 69 -19.97 8.99 5.86
CA THR A 69 -20.80 9.67 4.87
C THR A 69 -21.17 8.75 3.72
N ALA A 70 -22.02 9.22 2.80
CA ALA A 70 -22.30 8.49 1.56
C ALA A 70 -21.03 8.33 0.70
N ALA A 71 -20.20 9.38 0.59
CA ALA A 71 -18.92 9.34 -0.12
C ALA A 71 -17.93 8.33 0.50
N ASP A 72 -17.89 8.21 1.84
CA ASP A 72 -17.05 7.21 2.48
C ASP A 72 -17.50 5.78 2.15
N ARG A 73 -18.81 5.53 2.10
CA ARG A 73 -19.34 4.23 1.69
C ARG A 73 -19.04 3.91 0.24
N GLU A 74 -19.18 4.89 -0.65
CA GLU A 74 -18.84 4.74 -2.08
C GLU A 74 -17.35 4.41 -2.26
N ALA A 75 -16.45 5.07 -1.53
CA ALA A 75 -15.03 4.75 -1.55
C ALA A 75 -14.73 3.32 -1.07
N VAL A 76 -15.47 2.80 -0.07
CA VAL A 76 -15.37 1.41 0.37
C VAL A 76 -15.80 0.45 -0.74
N GLU A 77 -16.98 0.67 -1.35
CA GLU A 77 -17.48 -0.19 -2.43
C GLU A 77 -16.50 -0.21 -3.60
N LEU A 78 -16.04 0.96 -4.06
CA LEU A 78 -15.10 1.06 -5.16
C LEU A 78 -13.78 0.33 -4.88
N ALA A 79 -13.25 0.44 -3.65
CA ALA A 79 -12.04 -0.25 -3.25
C ALA A 79 -12.23 -1.78 -3.25
N MET A 80 -13.39 -2.26 -2.76
CA MET A 80 -13.73 -3.68 -2.75
C MET A 80 -13.92 -4.25 -4.17
N GLU A 81 -14.54 -3.51 -5.06
CA GLU A 81 -14.71 -3.89 -6.47
C GLU A 81 -13.37 -3.96 -7.19
N ARG A 82 -12.53 -2.93 -7.07
CA ARG A 82 -11.20 -2.87 -7.72
C ARG A 82 -10.27 -4.01 -7.31
N THR A 83 -10.43 -4.54 -6.11
CA THR A 83 -9.62 -5.64 -5.59
C THR A 83 -10.31 -6.99 -5.69
N GLY A 84 -11.55 -7.04 -6.21
CA GLY A 84 -12.32 -8.27 -6.37
C GLY A 84 -12.70 -8.95 -5.05
N VAL A 85 -12.89 -8.18 -3.97
CA VAL A 85 -13.24 -8.73 -2.64
C VAL A 85 -14.70 -8.50 -2.26
N ALA A 86 -15.50 -7.87 -3.11
CA ALA A 86 -16.90 -7.54 -2.82
C ALA A 86 -17.76 -8.76 -2.48
N ALA A 87 -17.51 -9.91 -3.13
CA ALA A 87 -18.21 -11.15 -2.85
C ALA A 87 -17.96 -11.74 -1.44
N TRP A 88 -16.92 -11.25 -0.76
CA TRP A 88 -16.55 -11.73 0.59
C TRP A 88 -16.96 -10.77 1.71
N ARG A 89 -17.75 -9.77 1.39
CA ARG A 89 -18.14 -8.66 2.26
C ARG A 89 -18.44 -9.05 3.72
N GLU A 90 -19.23 -10.09 3.90
CA GLU A 90 -19.72 -10.57 5.21
C GLU A 90 -18.88 -11.71 5.79
N ARG A 91 -17.88 -12.19 5.05
CA ARG A 91 -17.00 -13.26 5.54
C ARG A 91 -16.02 -12.73 6.57
N ASN A 92 -15.75 -13.55 7.58
CA ASN A 92 -14.71 -13.25 8.55
C ASN A 92 -13.33 -13.41 7.91
N LEU A 93 -12.40 -12.53 8.25
CA LEU A 93 -11.02 -12.56 7.72
C LEU A 93 -10.30 -13.87 8.03
N ARG A 94 -10.65 -14.54 9.13
CA ARG A 94 -10.05 -15.82 9.53
C ARG A 94 -10.47 -16.98 8.61
N GLU A 95 -11.57 -16.85 7.92
CA GLU A 95 -12.08 -17.84 6.96
C GLU A 95 -11.43 -17.75 5.58
N LEU A 96 -10.69 -16.64 5.33
CA LEU A 96 -10.06 -16.40 4.06
C LEU A 96 -8.67 -17.06 3.99
N SER A 97 -8.26 -17.47 2.78
CA SER A 97 -6.89 -17.86 2.48
C SER A 97 -5.93 -16.68 2.65
N GLY A 98 -4.61 -16.96 2.68
CA GLY A 98 -3.59 -15.90 2.77
C GLY A 98 -3.70 -14.87 1.64
N GLY A 99 -3.87 -15.33 0.40
CA GLY A 99 -4.00 -14.46 -0.78
C GLY A 99 -5.31 -13.67 -0.80
N GLU A 100 -6.42 -14.25 -0.35
CA GLU A 100 -7.69 -13.53 -0.20
C GLU A 100 -7.57 -12.42 0.84
N ARG A 101 -6.99 -12.71 2.01
CA ARG A 101 -6.72 -11.69 3.04
C ARG A 101 -5.83 -10.56 2.51
N GLN A 102 -4.78 -10.90 1.76
CA GLN A 102 -3.88 -9.90 1.16
C GLN A 102 -4.66 -8.90 0.31
N ARG A 103 -5.58 -9.37 -0.53
CA ARG A 103 -6.44 -8.51 -1.36
C ARG A 103 -7.36 -7.61 -0.52
N VAL A 104 -7.88 -8.10 0.61
CA VAL A 104 -8.69 -7.28 1.51
C VAL A 104 -7.87 -6.15 2.16
N TYR A 105 -6.63 -6.42 2.57
CA TYR A 105 -5.75 -5.37 3.08
C TYR A 105 -5.35 -4.34 2.01
N ILE A 106 -5.19 -4.78 0.76
CA ILE A 106 -5.00 -3.86 -0.36
C ILE A 106 -6.25 -2.99 -0.57
N ALA A 107 -7.46 -3.59 -0.50
CA ALA A 107 -8.71 -2.83 -0.55
C ALA A 107 -8.78 -1.76 0.55
N MET A 108 -8.42 -2.10 1.79
CA MET A 108 -8.34 -1.14 2.89
C MET A 108 -7.37 0.01 2.60
N ALA A 109 -6.19 -0.31 2.05
CA ALA A 109 -5.19 0.70 1.70
C ALA A 109 -5.67 1.62 0.56
N LEU A 110 -6.34 1.08 -0.45
CA LEU A 110 -6.94 1.84 -1.56
C LEU A 110 -8.12 2.71 -1.10
N CYS A 111 -8.94 2.18 -0.19
CA CYS A 111 -10.09 2.87 0.39
C CYS A 111 -9.68 4.16 1.13
N GLN A 112 -8.45 4.26 1.58
CA GLN A 112 -7.90 5.48 2.20
C GLN A 112 -7.75 6.64 1.21
N GLU A 113 -7.73 6.39 -0.10
CA GLU A 113 -7.64 7.38 -1.18
C GLU A 113 -6.45 8.35 -1.09
N SER A 114 -5.38 7.96 -0.42
CA SER A 114 -4.17 8.77 -0.32
C SER A 114 -3.50 8.97 -1.68
N GLY A 115 -2.73 10.05 -1.84
CA GLY A 115 -1.88 10.30 -3.00
C GLY A 115 -0.67 9.35 -3.05
N ASN A 116 -0.19 8.92 -1.88
CA ASN A 116 1.01 8.10 -1.72
C ASN A 116 0.65 6.75 -1.08
N LEU A 117 0.97 5.65 -1.77
CA LEU A 117 0.65 4.28 -1.38
C LEU A 117 1.96 3.52 -1.11
N LEU A 118 2.20 3.13 0.12
CA LEU A 118 3.37 2.37 0.55
C LEU A 118 2.94 0.94 0.90
N LEU A 119 3.48 -0.06 0.21
CA LEU A 119 3.08 -1.45 0.36
C LEU A 119 4.30 -2.34 0.66
N ASP A 120 4.28 -3.02 1.80
CA ASP A 120 5.35 -3.91 2.23
C ASP A 120 5.01 -5.35 1.84
N GLU A 121 5.66 -5.87 0.79
CA GLU A 121 5.46 -7.20 0.21
C GLU A 121 3.99 -7.50 -0.17
N PRO A 122 3.33 -6.64 -0.99
CA PRO A 122 1.90 -6.80 -1.27
C PRO A 122 1.57 -8.03 -2.12
N SER A 123 2.55 -8.62 -2.81
CA SER A 123 2.40 -9.83 -3.62
C SER A 123 2.65 -11.14 -2.83
N ALA A 124 3.05 -11.04 -1.55
CA ALA A 124 3.23 -12.21 -0.70
C ALA A 124 1.92 -13.03 -0.62
N TRP A 125 2.05 -14.38 -0.63
CA TRP A 125 0.92 -15.32 -0.55
C TRP A 125 -0.05 -15.33 -1.75
N LEU A 126 0.21 -14.54 -2.80
CA LEU A 126 -0.53 -14.58 -4.05
C LEU A 126 0.11 -15.60 -5.02
N ASP A 127 -0.72 -16.31 -5.78
CA ASP A 127 -0.29 -17.06 -6.94
C ASP A 127 0.14 -16.13 -8.09
N ALA A 128 0.88 -16.64 -9.05
CA ALA A 128 1.45 -15.83 -10.14
C ALA A 128 0.40 -15.00 -10.91
N PRO A 129 -0.76 -15.54 -11.33
CA PRO A 129 -1.78 -14.73 -12.00
C PRO A 129 -2.23 -13.53 -11.15
N ARG A 130 -2.44 -13.75 -9.86
CA ARG A 130 -2.90 -12.70 -8.95
C ARG A 130 -1.84 -11.67 -8.61
N GLN A 131 -0.56 -12.07 -8.61
CA GLN A 131 0.55 -11.12 -8.50
C GLN A 131 0.55 -10.16 -9.69
N PHE A 132 0.35 -10.67 -10.92
CA PHE A 132 0.27 -9.83 -12.12
C PHE A 132 -0.95 -8.90 -12.08
N GLU A 133 -2.14 -9.40 -11.74
CA GLU A 133 -3.34 -8.57 -11.57
C GLU A 133 -3.11 -7.41 -10.60
N LEU A 134 -2.45 -7.68 -9.45
CA LEU A 134 -2.10 -6.67 -8.48
C LEU A 134 -1.13 -5.64 -9.04
N LEU A 135 -0.04 -6.09 -9.68
CA LEU A 135 0.98 -5.18 -10.23
C LEU A 135 0.41 -4.29 -11.34
N GLU A 136 -0.46 -4.82 -12.20
CA GLU A 136 -1.20 -4.05 -13.22
C GLU A 136 -2.11 -2.99 -12.56
N LEU A 137 -2.86 -3.37 -11.52
CA LEU A 137 -3.68 -2.41 -10.76
C LEU A 137 -2.82 -1.28 -10.19
N LEU A 138 -1.70 -1.61 -9.55
CA LEU A 138 -0.82 -0.62 -8.93
C LEU A 138 -0.15 0.29 -9.98
N LYS A 139 0.25 -0.27 -11.11
CA LYS A 139 0.78 0.50 -12.25
C LYS A 139 -0.28 1.45 -12.83
N SER A 140 -1.53 0.99 -12.96
CA SER A 140 -2.64 1.85 -13.38
C SER A 140 -2.86 3.02 -12.41
N LEU A 141 -2.75 2.80 -11.10
CA LEU A 141 -2.85 3.86 -10.10
C LEU A 141 -1.70 4.87 -10.21
N ALA A 142 -0.48 4.41 -10.48
CA ALA A 142 0.66 5.29 -10.73
C ALA A 142 0.42 6.14 -12.00
N GLY A 143 -0.12 5.54 -13.07
CA GLY A 143 -0.52 6.26 -14.29
C GLY A 143 -1.63 7.29 -14.07
N GLN A 144 -2.42 7.16 -13.00
CA GLN A 144 -3.43 8.14 -12.57
C GLN A 144 -2.87 9.24 -11.65
N GLY A 145 -1.54 9.31 -11.49
CA GLY A 145 -0.85 10.34 -10.70
C GLY A 145 -0.62 9.99 -9.23
N LYS A 146 -0.85 8.73 -8.81
CA LYS A 146 -0.48 8.31 -7.46
C LYS A 146 0.99 7.90 -7.39
N THR A 147 1.63 8.18 -6.28
CA THR A 147 2.94 7.61 -5.95
C THR A 147 2.74 6.24 -5.33
N VAL A 148 3.33 5.20 -5.93
CA VAL A 148 3.25 3.82 -5.43
C VAL A 148 4.66 3.32 -5.11
N VAL A 149 4.91 2.98 -3.86
CA VAL A 149 6.19 2.42 -3.40
C VAL A 149 5.97 1.01 -2.88
N LEU A 150 6.67 0.04 -3.47
CA LEU A 150 6.54 -1.38 -3.16
C LEU A 150 7.85 -1.93 -2.63
N VAL A 151 7.78 -2.86 -1.70
CA VAL A 151 8.86 -3.82 -1.45
C VAL A 151 8.54 -5.10 -2.21
N LEU A 152 9.42 -5.52 -3.10
CA LEU A 152 9.33 -6.75 -3.88
C LEU A 152 10.58 -7.60 -3.68
N HIS A 153 10.42 -8.92 -3.69
CA HIS A 153 11.54 -9.87 -3.64
C HIS A 153 12.00 -10.32 -5.02
N GLU A 154 11.10 -10.28 -6.00
CA GLU A 154 11.37 -10.72 -7.36
C GLU A 154 11.82 -9.55 -8.24
N LEU A 155 13.10 -9.55 -8.59
CA LEU A 155 13.69 -8.51 -9.44
C LEU A 155 12.99 -8.43 -10.81
N ALA A 156 12.57 -9.58 -11.38
CA ALA A 156 11.88 -9.61 -12.66
C ALA A 156 10.56 -8.80 -12.63
N GLN A 157 9.79 -8.88 -11.54
CA GLN A 157 8.59 -8.07 -11.36
C GLN A 157 8.93 -6.59 -11.23
N ALA A 158 9.95 -6.24 -10.43
CA ALA A 158 10.39 -4.85 -10.31
C ALA A 158 10.82 -4.28 -11.66
N MET A 159 11.60 -5.04 -12.44
CA MET A 159 12.06 -4.64 -13.79
C MET A 159 10.91 -4.42 -14.77
N ALA A 160 9.83 -5.21 -14.67
CA ALA A 160 8.68 -5.12 -15.59
C ALA A 160 7.72 -3.97 -15.26
N TYR A 161 7.57 -3.62 -13.98
CA TYR A 161 6.48 -2.75 -13.54
C TYR A 161 6.93 -1.41 -12.95
N ALA A 162 8.14 -1.30 -12.39
CA ALA A 162 8.59 -0.08 -11.74
C ALA A 162 9.14 0.96 -12.72
N ASP A 163 8.89 2.23 -12.44
CA ASP A 163 9.54 3.35 -13.13
C ASP A 163 10.95 3.59 -12.59
N LYS A 164 11.16 3.25 -11.30
CA LYS A 164 12.44 3.37 -10.61
C LYS A 164 12.61 2.26 -9.58
N ILE A 165 13.81 1.69 -9.51
CA ILE A 165 14.15 0.62 -8.58
C ILE A 165 15.20 1.12 -7.59
N ALA A 166 14.92 1.01 -6.30
CA ALA A 166 15.88 1.21 -5.21
C ALA A 166 16.42 -0.14 -4.74
N LEU A 167 17.68 -0.44 -5.05
CA LEU A 167 18.35 -1.67 -4.63
C LEU A 167 19.01 -1.48 -3.27
N LEU A 168 18.55 -2.24 -2.28
CA LEU A 168 19.07 -2.23 -0.91
C LEU A 168 19.82 -3.53 -0.61
N SER A 169 21.02 -3.43 -0.10
CA SER A 169 21.82 -4.57 0.33
C SER A 169 22.67 -4.23 1.56
N GLY A 170 22.64 -5.08 2.58
CA GLY A 170 23.38 -4.87 3.82
C GLY A 170 22.98 -3.60 4.59
N GLY A 171 21.75 -3.11 4.40
CA GLY A 171 21.28 -1.85 5.01
C GLY A 171 21.67 -0.59 4.26
N GLU A 172 22.34 -0.70 3.12
CA GLU A 172 22.79 0.41 2.29
C GLU A 172 22.04 0.48 0.96
N LEU A 173 21.78 1.69 0.49
CA LEU A 173 21.27 1.93 -0.85
C LEU A 173 22.40 1.75 -1.88
N ARG A 174 22.32 0.69 -2.69
CA ARG A 174 23.32 0.38 -3.74
C ARG A 174 23.03 1.12 -5.04
N ALA A 175 21.76 1.25 -5.39
CA ALA A 175 21.34 1.97 -6.59
C ALA A 175 19.91 2.50 -6.42
N ALA A 176 19.56 3.55 -7.15
CA ALA A 176 18.21 4.06 -7.31
C ALA A 176 18.01 4.54 -8.75
N LEU A 177 17.74 3.61 -9.67
CA LEU A 177 17.81 3.81 -11.12
C LEU A 177 16.52 3.32 -11.81
N PRO A 178 16.20 3.84 -13.00
CA PRO A 178 15.24 3.21 -13.89
C PRO A 178 15.66 1.76 -14.24
N PRO A 179 14.71 0.86 -14.55
CA PRO A 179 15.02 -0.54 -14.86
C PRO A 179 16.09 -0.73 -15.95
N ALA A 180 16.01 0.03 -17.05
CA ALA A 180 16.97 -0.08 -18.15
C ALA A 180 18.41 0.28 -17.73
N GLU A 181 18.58 1.31 -16.90
CA GLU A 181 19.87 1.75 -16.39
C GLU A 181 20.41 0.75 -15.35
N LEU A 182 19.54 0.22 -14.50
CA LEU A 182 19.91 -0.81 -13.53
C LEU A 182 20.41 -2.07 -14.22
N PHE A 183 19.74 -2.50 -15.29
CA PHE A 183 20.17 -3.65 -16.10
C PHE A 183 21.55 -3.41 -16.75
N ALA A 184 21.76 -2.22 -17.31
CA ALA A 184 23.02 -1.85 -17.92
C ALA A 184 24.20 -1.71 -16.95
N SER A 185 23.93 -1.45 -15.66
CA SER A 185 24.95 -1.30 -14.61
C SER A 185 25.61 -2.61 -14.21
N GLY A 186 25.00 -3.76 -14.50
CA GLY A 186 25.50 -5.08 -14.11
C GLY A 186 25.43 -5.38 -12.62
N LEU A 187 24.61 -4.63 -11.86
CA LEU A 187 24.37 -4.81 -10.43
C LEU A 187 23.35 -5.93 -10.16
#